data_6ef7e40fac505ac5c6e5be3defa8fcd3
#
_entry.id   6ef7e40fac505ac5c6e5be3defa8fcd3
#
_cell.length_a   1.000
_cell.length_b   1.000
_cell.length_c   1.000
_cell.angle_alpha   90.00
_cell.angle_beta   90.00
_cell.angle_gamma   90.00
#
_symmetry.space_group_name_H-M   'P 1'
#
loop_
_entity.id
_entity.type
_entity.pdbx_description
1 polymer ?
#
loop_
_entity_poly.entity_id
_entity_poly.type
_entity_poly.pdbx_seq_one_letter_code
_entity_poly.pdbx_strand_id
1 'polypeptide(L)'
;MNALWEKVNREMVAKILAELEYERTLRAEPLSSDAWRITMGNASWQFCATRGIWGWLHIDPDSLIAASGDAVEAESALLQLATVLEMSDAQTAEHMEDLYATLRGDMQLLQARDALDADALIHLDPDELQCLMRGHPKFIFNKGRRGWGLDALRQYAPEYRGRFRLHWVAVQREHLVWSSDADCDISALLASAMDNAERARFDARWQALGLDGSWLPVPLHPWQWQQKIAIHFLPQLARGEMVELGEFGDEYLAQQSLRTLTNASRRAPFDIKLPLTIYNTSCYRGIPGKYIAAGPLASRWLQQQFVADATLARSGAQVLGEPAAGYLSHPGYAALPKAPYRYQEMLGVIWRENPSCYLQDGEQAVLLAALMETDNAGRPLIDAWISRSGLSADAWLEKLFEASVIPFYHLLCRYGVALIAHGQNVTLVMKDSIPQRILLKDFQGDMRLVDEDFPQAESLPKQVKAVTARLSADYIIHDLQTGNFVTVLRFISRLTLQSGVSETRFYQILAGVLHRYMAAHPELAERFTTFDLFKPQIIRVILNPVKLTFSEHDGGSRMLPNYVTDLDNPLFLASRESAQ
;
A
#
# COMPACT_ATOMS: atom_id res chain seq x y z
N MET A 1 3.96 -24.38 18.19
CA MET A 1 4.94 -23.27 18.07
C MET A 1 6.07 -23.65 17.11
N ASN A 2 6.77 -24.78 17.30
CA ASN A 2 7.90 -25.16 16.43
C ASN A 2 7.53 -25.28 14.94
N ALA A 3 6.43 -25.94 14.57
CA ALA A 3 6.04 -26.08 13.16
C ALA A 3 5.73 -24.74 12.48
N LEU A 4 5.05 -23.82 13.17
CA LEU A 4 4.82 -22.48 12.65
C LEU A 4 6.10 -21.67 12.52
N TRP A 5 7.01 -21.78 13.48
CA TRP A 5 8.32 -21.16 13.42
C TRP A 5 9.13 -21.66 12.22
N GLU A 6 9.20 -22.95 12.02
CA GLU A 6 9.87 -23.55 10.87
C GLU A 6 9.26 -23.06 9.54
N LYS A 7 7.93 -23.06 9.43
CA LYS A 7 7.23 -22.62 8.22
C LYS A 7 7.55 -21.16 7.88
N VAL A 8 7.41 -20.23 8.84
CA VAL A 8 7.68 -18.80 8.57
C VAL A 8 9.14 -18.52 8.26
N ASN A 9 10.09 -19.25 8.84
CA ASN A 9 11.51 -19.15 8.51
C ASN A 9 11.78 -19.59 7.07
N ARG A 10 11.26 -20.75 6.64
CA ARG A 10 11.40 -21.24 5.27
C ARG A 10 10.79 -20.29 4.25
N GLU A 11 9.56 -19.81 4.50
CA GLU A 11 8.90 -18.79 3.65
C GLU A 11 9.72 -17.49 3.58
N MET A 12 10.31 -17.05 4.70
CA MET A 12 11.13 -15.84 4.75
C MET A 12 12.45 -16.03 3.99
N VAL A 13 13.16 -17.16 4.17
CA VAL A 13 14.39 -17.44 3.41
C VAL A 13 14.09 -17.54 1.91
N ALA A 14 13.02 -18.24 1.51
CA ALA A 14 12.58 -18.29 0.11
C ALA A 14 12.36 -16.88 -0.46
N LYS A 15 11.69 -16.00 0.29
CA LYS A 15 11.45 -14.62 -0.12
C LYS A 15 12.74 -13.80 -0.22
N ILE A 16 13.66 -13.93 0.74
CA ILE A 16 14.98 -13.28 0.70
C ILE A 16 15.72 -13.67 -0.59
N LEU A 17 15.84 -14.97 -0.86
CA LEU A 17 16.57 -15.48 -2.02
C LEU A 17 15.91 -15.05 -3.34
N ALA A 18 14.58 -15.17 -3.46
CA ALA A 18 13.84 -14.85 -4.68
C ALA A 18 13.85 -13.36 -5.02
N GLU A 19 13.62 -12.48 -4.04
CA GLU A 19 13.57 -11.03 -4.30
C GLU A 19 14.95 -10.44 -4.54
N LEU A 20 16.00 -10.91 -3.84
CA LEU A 20 17.36 -10.42 -4.06
C LEU A 20 17.96 -10.96 -5.36
N GLU A 21 17.60 -12.17 -5.80
CA GLU A 21 17.94 -12.66 -7.13
C GLU A 21 17.25 -11.86 -8.23
N TYR A 22 15.95 -11.59 -8.06
CA TYR A 22 15.19 -10.73 -8.97
C TYR A 22 15.76 -9.31 -9.06
N GLU A 23 16.26 -8.74 -7.96
CA GLU A 23 16.93 -7.44 -7.91
C GLU A 23 18.42 -7.50 -8.27
N ARG A 24 18.91 -8.67 -8.75
CA ARG A 24 20.29 -8.92 -9.20
C ARG A 24 21.37 -8.71 -8.13
N THR A 25 21.00 -8.77 -6.86
CA THR A 25 21.94 -8.77 -5.73
C THR A 25 22.56 -10.16 -5.55
N LEU A 26 21.76 -11.20 -5.76
CA LEU A 26 22.19 -12.60 -5.71
C LEU A 26 22.07 -13.21 -7.11
N ARG A 27 22.75 -14.36 -7.31
CA ARG A 27 22.68 -15.14 -8.53
C ARG A 27 22.33 -16.58 -8.24
N ALA A 28 21.28 -17.09 -8.87
CA ALA A 28 20.91 -18.49 -8.80
C ALA A 28 21.65 -19.29 -9.89
N GLU A 29 22.19 -20.45 -9.48
CA GLU A 29 22.84 -21.42 -10.34
C GLU A 29 21.91 -22.63 -10.53
N PRO A 30 21.57 -23.02 -11.79
CA PRO A 30 20.79 -24.22 -12.02
C PRO A 30 21.60 -25.47 -11.72
N LEU A 31 21.03 -26.41 -10.97
CA LEU A 31 21.56 -27.74 -10.72
C LEU A 31 20.89 -28.80 -11.61
N SER A 32 19.61 -28.62 -11.90
CA SER A 32 18.81 -29.42 -12.83
C SER A 32 17.71 -28.56 -13.46
N SER A 33 16.70 -29.16 -14.07
CA SER A 33 15.55 -28.44 -14.66
C SER A 33 14.73 -27.63 -13.65
N ASP A 34 14.67 -28.08 -12.41
CA ASP A 34 13.85 -27.54 -11.32
C ASP A 34 14.62 -27.27 -10.03
N ALA A 35 15.86 -27.79 -9.91
CA ALA A 35 16.71 -27.59 -8.74
C ALA A 35 17.72 -26.48 -9.00
N TRP A 36 17.86 -25.60 -7.99
CA TRP A 36 18.70 -24.41 -8.03
C TRP A 36 19.54 -24.29 -6.79
N ARG A 37 20.61 -23.51 -6.87
CA ARG A 37 21.44 -23.13 -5.74
C ARG A 37 21.67 -21.63 -5.73
N ILE A 38 21.64 -21.02 -4.54
CA ILE A 38 22.12 -19.66 -4.30
C ILE A 38 23.17 -19.73 -3.19
N THR A 39 24.32 -19.10 -3.46
CA THR A 39 25.37 -18.89 -2.46
C THR A 39 25.35 -17.42 -2.02
N MET A 40 25.38 -17.19 -0.72
CA MET A 40 25.36 -15.88 -0.10
C MET A 40 26.33 -15.87 1.09
N GLY A 41 27.41 -15.10 0.99
CA GLY A 41 28.50 -15.15 1.95
C GLY A 41 29.14 -16.54 2.00
N ASN A 42 29.20 -17.12 3.19
CA ASN A 42 29.75 -18.45 3.42
C ASN A 42 28.72 -19.58 3.44
N ALA A 43 27.44 -19.25 3.21
CA ALA A 43 26.36 -20.21 3.21
C ALA A 43 25.77 -20.40 1.81
N SER A 44 25.21 -21.57 1.55
CA SER A 44 24.45 -21.82 0.34
C SER A 44 23.18 -22.62 0.62
N TRP A 45 22.17 -22.36 -0.18
CA TRP A 45 20.87 -23.06 -0.13
C TRP A 45 20.59 -23.71 -1.47
N GLN A 46 20.10 -24.94 -1.42
CA GLN A 46 19.55 -25.67 -2.55
C GLN A 46 18.03 -25.72 -2.40
N PHE A 47 17.31 -25.60 -3.52
CA PHE A 47 15.87 -25.58 -3.51
C PHE A 47 15.28 -25.92 -4.88
N CYS A 48 14.02 -26.34 -4.91
CA CYS A 48 13.22 -26.43 -6.14
C CYS A 48 12.60 -25.06 -6.44
N ALA A 49 12.69 -24.66 -7.70
CA ALA A 49 12.06 -23.43 -8.18
C ALA A 49 11.75 -23.48 -9.68
N THR A 50 10.76 -22.69 -10.09
CA THR A 50 10.48 -22.43 -11.50
C THR A 50 10.70 -20.95 -11.78
N ARG A 51 11.31 -20.64 -12.95
CA ARG A 51 11.49 -19.25 -13.37
C ARG A 51 10.30 -18.82 -14.23
N GLY A 52 9.60 -17.79 -13.79
CA GLY A 52 8.44 -17.23 -14.49
C GLY A 52 8.83 -16.25 -15.60
N ILE A 53 7.83 -15.70 -16.30
CA ILE A 53 7.99 -14.75 -17.42
C ILE A 53 8.71 -13.45 -17.00
N TRP A 54 8.63 -13.08 -15.71
CA TRP A 54 9.35 -11.95 -15.13
C TRP A 54 10.83 -12.21 -14.84
N GLY A 55 11.33 -13.43 -15.14
CA GLY A 55 12.65 -13.85 -14.70
C GLY A 55 12.73 -14.15 -13.19
N TRP A 56 11.67 -13.98 -12.45
CA TRP A 56 11.59 -14.21 -11.00
C TRP A 56 11.51 -15.70 -10.68
N LEU A 57 12.24 -16.14 -9.63
CA LEU A 57 12.22 -17.52 -9.16
C LEU A 57 11.08 -17.73 -8.16
N HIS A 58 10.22 -18.68 -8.47
CA HIS A 58 9.22 -19.20 -7.55
C HIS A 58 9.81 -20.36 -6.78
N ILE A 59 10.37 -20.06 -5.64
CA ILE A 59 11.02 -21.03 -4.75
C ILE A 59 9.93 -21.75 -3.94
N ASP A 60 9.99 -23.08 -3.94
CA ASP A 60 9.22 -23.89 -3.00
C ASP A 60 9.89 -23.86 -1.61
N PRO A 61 9.26 -23.21 -0.60
CA PRO A 61 9.88 -23.09 0.73
C PRO A 61 10.14 -24.43 1.41
N ASP A 62 9.32 -25.45 1.14
CA ASP A 62 9.43 -26.76 1.74
C ASP A 62 10.62 -27.57 1.18
N SER A 63 11.08 -27.20 -0.02
CA SER A 63 12.24 -27.82 -0.68
C SER A 63 13.59 -27.25 -0.23
N LEU A 64 13.61 -26.15 0.54
CA LEU A 64 14.85 -25.49 0.97
C LEU A 64 15.73 -26.39 1.84
N ILE A 65 16.99 -26.49 1.47
CA ILE A 65 18.03 -27.22 2.21
C ILE A 65 19.25 -26.31 2.33
N ALA A 66 19.71 -26.08 3.57
CA ALA A 66 21.00 -25.44 3.81
C ALA A 66 22.13 -26.46 3.54
N ALA A 67 23.18 -26.05 2.82
CA ALA A 67 24.30 -26.95 2.48
C ALA A 67 25.09 -27.44 3.70
N SER A 68 25.02 -26.71 4.82
CA SER A 68 25.57 -27.13 6.11
C SER A 68 24.81 -28.31 6.75
N GLY A 69 23.58 -28.58 6.30
CA GLY A 69 22.67 -29.54 6.93
C GLY A 69 21.91 -28.98 8.14
N ASP A 70 22.12 -27.73 8.49
CA ASP A 70 21.42 -27.05 9.58
C ASP A 70 19.97 -26.72 9.24
N ALA A 71 19.19 -26.32 10.25
CA ALA A 71 17.85 -25.81 10.07
C ALA A 71 17.85 -24.55 9.18
N VAL A 72 16.81 -24.38 8.37
CA VAL A 72 16.64 -23.19 7.52
C VAL A 72 16.13 -22.05 8.39
N GLU A 73 17.01 -21.12 8.73
CA GLU A 73 16.74 -20.00 9.64
C GLU A 73 16.95 -18.66 8.92
N ALA A 74 15.94 -17.77 9.01
CA ALA A 74 15.99 -16.46 8.38
C ALA A 74 17.01 -15.52 9.03
N GLU A 75 17.31 -15.71 10.32
CA GLU A 75 18.38 -15.01 11.03
C GLU A 75 19.75 -15.33 10.41
N SER A 76 20.05 -16.60 10.20
CA SER A 76 21.27 -17.03 9.51
C SER A 76 21.38 -16.41 8.11
N ALA A 77 20.28 -16.42 7.36
CA ALA A 77 20.24 -15.80 6.04
C ALA A 77 20.51 -14.28 6.09
N LEU A 78 19.94 -13.56 7.07
CA LEU A 78 20.21 -12.12 7.25
C LEU A 78 21.67 -11.84 7.59
N LEU A 79 22.31 -12.64 8.45
CA LEU A 79 23.72 -12.48 8.79
C LEU A 79 24.65 -12.69 7.58
N GLN A 80 24.35 -13.68 6.73
CA GLN A 80 25.08 -13.87 5.46
C GLN A 80 24.83 -12.71 4.48
N LEU A 81 23.60 -12.23 4.41
CA LEU A 81 23.22 -11.10 3.57
C LEU A 81 23.94 -9.82 4.02
N ALA A 82 24.07 -9.59 5.33
CA ALA A 82 24.81 -8.47 5.89
C ALA A 82 26.27 -8.46 5.41
N THR A 83 26.90 -9.64 5.33
CA THR A 83 28.25 -9.78 4.77
C THR A 83 28.31 -9.42 3.28
N VAL A 84 27.34 -9.89 2.49
CA VAL A 84 27.29 -9.62 1.03
C VAL A 84 27.04 -8.15 0.73
N LEU A 85 26.20 -7.49 1.53
CA LEU A 85 25.85 -6.07 1.36
C LEU A 85 26.76 -5.10 2.14
N GLU A 86 27.80 -5.64 2.81
CA GLU A 86 28.73 -4.86 3.63
C GLU A 86 28.02 -3.99 4.68
N MET A 87 26.95 -4.52 5.28
CA MET A 87 26.17 -3.83 6.30
C MET A 87 26.98 -3.68 7.60
N SER A 88 26.82 -2.54 8.26
CA SER A 88 27.34 -2.37 9.61
C SER A 88 26.57 -3.23 10.63
N ASP A 89 27.18 -3.49 11.79
CA ASP A 89 26.51 -4.20 12.89
C ASP A 89 25.23 -3.47 13.33
N ALA A 90 25.24 -2.14 13.33
CA ALA A 90 24.06 -1.33 13.67
C ALA A 90 22.91 -1.54 12.66
N GLN A 91 23.19 -1.49 11.37
CA GLN A 91 22.20 -1.76 10.32
C GLN A 91 21.67 -3.19 10.41
N THR A 92 22.57 -4.16 10.64
CA THR A 92 22.21 -5.57 10.78
C THR A 92 21.30 -5.78 11.99
N ALA A 93 21.62 -5.18 13.14
CA ALA A 93 20.79 -5.26 14.34
C ALA A 93 19.40 -4.64 14.15
N GLU A 94 19.31 -3.48 13.48
CA GLU A 94 18.03 -2.86 13.14
C GLU A 94 17.17 -3.75 12.23
N HIS A 95 17.77 -4.42 11.26
CA HIS A 95 17.04 -5.34 10.38
C HIS A 95 16.76 -6.70 11.04
N MET A 96 17.50 -7.09 12.06
CA MET A 96 17.16 -8.23 12.91
C MET A 96 15.86 -7.95 13.67
N GLU A 97 15.68 -6.73 14.19
CA GLU A 97 14.42 -6.30 14.81
C GLU A 97 13.26 -6.35 13.80
N ASP A 98 13.46 -5.82 12.57
CA ASP A 98 12.47 -5.90 11.48
C ASP A 98 12.11 -7.35 11.12
N LEU A 99 13.10 -8.25 11.09
CA LEU A 99 12.94 -9.68 10.82
C LEU A 99 12.07 -10.34 11.88
N TYR A 100 12.43 -10.21 13.15
CA TYR A 100 11.69 -10.87 14.24
C TYR A 100 10.25 -10.34 14.35
N ALA A 101 10.04 -9.04 14.18
CA ALA A 101 8.71 -8.46 14.14
C ALA A 101 7.88 -8.99 12.96
N THR A 102 8.51 -9.17 11.78
CA THR A 102 7.84 -9.75 10.60
C THR A 102 7.49 -11.22 10.82
N LEU A 103 8.43 -12.05 11.28
CA LEU A 103 8.17 -13.46 11.59
C LEU A 103 7.06 -13.63 12.65
N ARG A 104 7.05 -12.75 13.66
CA ARG A 104 6.00 -12.74 14.68
C ARG A 104 4.63 -12.45 14.06
N GLY A 105 4.53 -11.44 13.19
CA GLY A 105 3.30 -11.09 12.49
C GLY A 105 2.83 -12.21 11.55
N ASP A 106 3.76 -12.86 10.84
CA ASP A 106 3.46 -13.96 9.93
C ASP A 106 2.96 -15.21 10.69
N MET A 107 3.57 -15.54 11.84
CA MET A 107 3.05 -16.59 12.72
C MET A 107 1.62 -16.30 13.19
N GLN A 108 1.34 -15.05 13.59
CA GLN A 108 0.00 -14.62 14.00
C GLN A 108 -1.01 -14.77 12.86
N LEU A 109 -0.64 -14.40 11.63
CA LEU A 109 -1.50 -14.57 10.46
C LEU A 109 -1.80 -16.03 10.16
N LEU A 110 -0.80 -16.91 10.20
CA LEU A 110 -1.01 -18.35 9.99
C LEU A 110 -1.97 -18.92 11.03
N GLN A 111 -1.84 -18.52 12.29
CA GLN A 111 -2.76 -18.93 13.37
C GLN A 111 -4.19 -18.40 13.15
N ALA A 112 -4.31 -17.12 12.79
CA ALA A 112 -5.61 -16.49 12.58
C ALA A 112 -6.38 -17.06 11.38
N ARG A 113 -5.66 -17.67 10.41
CA ARG A 113 -6.20 -18.29 9.20
C ARG A 113 -6.35 -19.80 9.29
N ASP A 114 -6.00 -20.44 10.41
CA ASP A 114 -5.88 -21.92 10.50
C ASP A 114 -7.16 -22.68 10.10
N ALA A 115 -8.33 -22.10 10.39
CA ALA A 115 -9.63 -22.68 10.05
C ALA A 115 -10.26 -22.10 8.76
N LEU A 116 -9.53 -21.25 8.01
CA LEU A 116 -10.08 -20.52 6.87
C LEU A 116 -9.40 -20.99 5.58
N ASP A 117 -10.16 -21.63 4.70
CA ASP A 117 -9.75 -21.88 3.33
C ASP A 117 -10.00 -20.64 2.43
N ALA A 118 -9.59 -20.73 1.16
CA ALA A 118 -9.73 -19.63 0.22
C ALA A 118 -11.19 -19.20 0.03
N ASP A 119 -12.14 -20.16 0.01
CA ASP A 119 -13.56 -19.84 -0.11
C ASP A 119 -14.09 -19.12 1.13
N ALA A 120 -13.68 -19.52 2.33
CA ALA A 120 -14.05 -18.82 3.56
C ALA A 120 -13.45 -17.40 3.60
N LEU A 121 -12.18 -17.24 3.20
CA LEU A 121 -11.49 -15.95 3.19
C LEU A 121 -12.17 -14.93 2.27
N ILE A 122 -12.59 -15.32 1.06
CA ILE A 122 -13.25 -14.39 0.13
C ILE A 122 -14.67 -13.97 0.54
N HIS A 123 -15.26 -14.65 1.54
CA HIS A 123 -16.57 -14.30 2.10
C HIS A 123 -16.48 -13.43 3.36
N LEU A 124 -15.29 -13.21 3.89
CA LEU A 124 -15.12 -12.29 5.02
C LEU A 124 -15.55 -10.88 4.63
N ASP A 125 -15.95 -10.13 5.65
CA ASP A 125 -16.04 -8.68 5.51
C ASP A 125 -14.71 -8.12 4.97
N PRO A 126 -14.71 -7.18 4.01
CA PRO A 126 -13.49 -6.67 3.41
C PRO A 126 -12.47 -6.10 4.41
N ASP A 127 -12.94 -5.48 5.50
CA ASP A 127 -12.06 -4.94 6.53
C ASP A 127 -11.45 -6.06 7.39
N GLU A 128 -12.17 -7.17 7.58
CA GLU A 128 -11.61 -8.36 8.22
C GLU A 128 -10.64 -9.11 7.30
N LEU A 129 -10.95 -9.25 6.00
CA LEU A 129 -10.06 -9.88 5.03
C LEU A 129 -8.71 -9.15 4.98
N GLN A 130 -8.73 -7.81 4.90
CA GLN A 130 -7.47 -7.06 4.84
C GLN A 130 -6.61 -7.23 6.11
N CYS A 131 -7.22 -7.46 7.28
CA CYS A 131 -6.47 -7.76 8.51
C CYS A 131 -5.70 -9.08 8.44
N LEU A 132 -6.15 -10.01 7.59
CA LEU A 132 -5.55 -11.32 7.39
C LEU A 132 -4.61 -11.40 6.19
N MET A 133 -4.25 -10.28 5.56
CA MET A 133 -3.33 -10.24 4.43
C MET A 133 -1.87 -10.21 4.88
N ARG A 134 -1.00 -10.86 4.08
CA ARG A 134 0.46 -10.98 4.36
C ARG A 134 1.22 -9.66 4.22
N GLY A 135 0.60 -8.63 3.62
CA GLY A 135 1.19 -7.32 3.43
C GLY A 135 2.02 -7.20 2.14
N HIS A 136 2.97 -6.25 2.09
CA HIS A 136 3.69 -5.92 0.86
C HIS A 136 4.54 -7.09 0.35
N PRO A 137 4.27 -7.61 -0.87
CA PRO A 137 4.90 -8.85 -1.34
C PRO A 137 6.39 -8.67 -1.65
N LYS A 138 6.81 -7.52 -2.17
CA LYS A 138 8.17 -7.25 -2.60
C LYS A 138 9.14 -6.93 -1.46
N PHE A 139 8.71 -6.21 -0.42
CA PHE A 139 9.57 -5.95 0.75
C PHE A 139 9.80 -7.22 1.56
N ILE A 140 11.07 -7.57 1.78
CA ILE A 140 11.46 -8.76 2.56
C ILE A 140 10.89 -8.64 3.98
N PHE A 141 11.27 -7.61 4.73
CA PHE A 141 10.76 -7.35 6.07
C PHE A 141 9.65 -6.31 6.02
N ASN A 142 8.41 -6.75 5.88
CA ASN A 142 7.27 -5.87 5.63
C ASN A 142 6.45 -5.51 6.89
N LYS A 143 6.79 -6.09 8.06
CA LYS A 143 6.11 -5.86 9.35
C LYS A 143 7.09 -5.48 10.46
N GLY A 144 8.13 -4.69 10.15
CA GLY A 144 9.14 -4.28 11.14
C GLY A 144 8.54 -3.54 12.32
N ARG A 145 7.73 -2.49 12.07
CA ARG A 145 6.97 -1.74 13.09
C ARG A 145 7.82 -1.32 14.28
N ARG A 146 9.04 -0.90 14.01
CA ARG A 146 9.98 -0.48 15.07
C ARG A 146 9.37 0.58 15.97
N GLY A 147 9.43 0.34 17.27
CA GLY A 147 8.79 1.14 18.31
C GLY A 147 7.52 0.52 18.90
N TRP A 148 7.02 -0.61 18.37
CA TRP A 148 5.90 -1.36 18.93
C TRP A 148 6.37 -2.63 19.66
N GLY A 149 6.04 -2.72 20.95
CA GLY A 149 6.13 -3.98 21.70
C GLY A 149 4.87 -4.83 21.52
N LEU A 150 4.83 -5.98 22.21
CA LEU A 150 3.76 -6.97 22.05
C LEU A 150 2.36 -6.43 22.35
N ASP A 151 2.23 -5.57 23.36
CA ASP A 151 0.93 -4.99 23.71
C ASP A 151 0.42 -4.04 22.63
N ALA A 152 1.30 -3.20 22.07
CA ALA A 152 0.95 -2.34 20.94
C ALA A 152 0.60 -3.17 19.69
N LEU A 153 1.32 -4.26 19.40
CA LEU A 153 1.01 -5.17 18.31
C LEU A 153 -0.40 -5.77 18.48
N ARG A 154 -0.71 -6.29 19.68
CA ARG A 154 -2.02 -6.90 19.97
C ARG A 154 -3.17 -5.89 19.85
N GLN A 155 -2.93 -4.65 20.22
CA GLN A 155 -3.96 -3.62 20.23
C GLN A 155 -4.14 -2.94 18.89
N TYR A 156 -3.06 -2.73 18.10
CA TYR A 156 -3.07 -1.84 16.95
C TYR A 156 -2.67 -2.49 15.62
N ALA A 157 -2.09 -3.69 15.65
CA ALA A 157 -1.69 -4.33 14.41
C ALA A 157 -2.88 -5.07 13.76
N PRO A 158 -3.07 -4.95 12.42
CA PRO A 158 -4.21 -5.54 11.72
C PRO A 158 -4.40 -7.02 11.99
N GLU A 159 -3.33 -7.82 11.95
CA GLU A 159 -3.38 -9.28 12.11
C GLU A 159 -3.83 -9.74 13.50
N TYR A 160 -3.87 -8.84 14.46
CA TYR A 160 -4.47 -9.10 15.80
C TYR A 160 -5.93 -8.63 15.86
N ARG A 161 -6.42 -7.85 14.90
CA ARG A 161 -7.79 -7.33 14.84
C ARG A 161 -8.23 -6.58 16.10
N GLY A 162 -7.27 -5.91 16.75
CA GLY A 162 -7.52 -5.09 17.93
C GLY A 162 -8.43 -3.91 17.58
N ARG A 163 -9.39 -3.62 18.45
CA ARG A 163 -10.30 -2.48 18.34
C ARG A 163 -9.96 -1.46 19.41
N PHE A 164 -9.97 -0.18 19.05
CA PHE A 164 -9.60 0.91 19.95
C PHE A 164 -10.33 2.20 19.60
N ARG A 165 -10.53 3.05 20.61
CA ARG A 165 -11.09 4.39 20.42
C ARG A 165 -9.99 5.38 20.10
N LEU A 166 -10.36 6.47 19.41
CA LEU A 166 -9.44 7.57 19.12
C LEU A 166 -9.27 8.47 20.35
N HIS A 167 -8.08 8.99 20.50
CA HIS A 167 -7.81 10.08 21.43
C HIS A 167 -8.07 11.42 20.72
N TRP A 168 -8.63 12.40 21.43
CA TRP A 168 -8.99 13.69 20.85
C TRP A 168 -8.31 14.83 21.58
N VAL A 169 -7.91 15.83 20.81
CA VAL A 169 -7.43 17.12 21.30
C VAL A 169 -8.20 18.25 20.63
N ALA A 170 -8.34 19.38 21.33
CA ALA A 170 -8.74 20.64 20.70
C ALA A 170 -7.47 21.44 20.38
N VAL A 171 -7.39 22.00 19.19
CA VAL A 171 -6.29 22.85 18.74
C VAL A 171 -6.85 24.19 18.30
N GLN A 172 -6.20 25.31 18.69
CA GLN A 172 -6.60 26.63 18.22
C GLN A 172 -6.47 26.70 16.69
N ARG A 173 -7.54 27.16 16.05
CA ARG A 173 -7.68 27.18 14.58
C ARG A 173 -6.51 27.89 13.89
N GLU A 174 -6.01 28.95 14.49
CA GLU A 174 -4.89 29.75 13.94
C GLU A 174 -3.55 29.01 13.85
N HIS A 175 -3.39 27.94 14.64
CA HIS A 175 -2.18 27.11 14.63
C HIS A 175 -2.28 25.90 13.69
N LEU A 176 -3.51 25.56 13.24
CA LEU A 176 -3.76 24.37 12.44
C LEU A 176 -3.91 24.74 10.96
N VAL A 177 -3.08 24.14 10.10
CA VAL A 177 -3.34 24.13 8.66
C VAL A 177 -4.54 23.21 8.45
N TRP A 178 -5.65 23.76 8.00
CA TRP A 178 -6.89 23.05 7.76
C TRP A 178 -7.37 23.28 6.34
N SER A 179 -7.79 22.20 5.69
CA SER A 179 -8.45 22.24 4.38
C SER A 179 -9.65 21.33 4.40
N SER A 180 -10.78 21.80 3.92
CA SER A 180 -11.98 20.98 3.76
C SER A 180 -12.77 21.41 2.54
N ASP A 181 -13.55 20.48 2.02
CA ASP A 181 -14.56 20.74 1.01
C ASP A 181 -15.69 21.58 1.60
N ALA A 182 -16.34 22.41 0.76
CA ALA A 182 -17.42 23.29 1.19
C ALA A 182 -18.59 22.53 1.84
N ASP A 183 -18.82 21.30 1.39
CA ASP A 183 -19.93 20.45 1.85
C ASP A 183 -19.56 19.54 3.03
N CYS A 184 -18.30 19.64 3.54
CA CYS A 184 -17.80 18.82 4.65
C CYS A 184 -17.46 19.69 5.86
N ASP A 185 -18.40 19.84 6.75
CA ASP A 185 -18.21 20.58 7.99
C ASP A 185 -17.72 19.68 9.17
N ILE A 186 -17.28 20.33 10.24
CA ILE A 186 -16.79 19.63 11.46
C ILE A 186 -17.89 18.74 12.06
N SER A 187 -19.15 19.12 11.97
CA SER A 187 -20.27 18.33 12.52
C SER A 187 -20.42 17.00 11.77
N ALA A 188 -20.29 17.00 10.45
CA ALA A 188 -20.31 15.79 9.62
C ALA A 188 -19.12 14.87 9.96
N LEU A 189 -17.92 15.43 10.15
CA LEU A 189 -16.73 14.66 10.54
C LEU A 189 -16.90 14.01 11.91
N LEU A 190 -17.42 14.75 12.90
CA LEU A 190 -17.69 14.20 14.24
C LEU A 190 -18.81 13.16 14.21
N ALA A 191 -19.88 13.38 13.43
CA ALA A 191 -20.95 12.40 13.25
C ALA A 191 -20.48 11.10 12.59
N SER A 192 -19.43 11.18 11.73
CA SER A 192 -18.77 10.00 11.17
C SER A 192 -18.01 9.19 12.23
N ALA A 193 -17.47 9.86 13.25
CA ALA A 193 -16.58 9.25 14.24
C ALA A 193 -17.28 8.85 15.55
N MET A 194 -18.51 9.31 15.79
CA MET A 194 -19.22 9.15 17.06
C MET A 194 -20.71 8.90 16.80
N ASP A 195 -21.30 7.99 17.58
CA ASP A 195 -22.75 7.92 17.69
C ASP A 195 -23.31 9.12 18.47
N ASN A 196 -24.64 9.22 18.58
CA ASN A 196 -25.29 10.33 19.26
C ASN A 196 -24.95 10.41 20.75
N ALA A 197 -24.74 9.28 21.42
CA ALA A 197 -24.45 9.25 22.86
C ALA A 197 -23.01 9.72 23.14
N GLU A 198 -22.05 9.20 22.35
CA GLU A 198 -20.64 9.62 22.41
C GLU A 198 -20.50 11.09 21.99
N ARG A 199 -21.26 11.54 20.97
CA ARG A 199 -21.30 12.95 20.56
C ARG A 199 -21.76 13.86 21.69
N ALA A 200 -22.82 13.49 22.42
CA ALA A 200 -23.28 14.27 23.56
C ALA A 200 -22.23 14.34 24.70
N ARG A 201 -21.51 13.24 24.96
CA ARG A 201 -20.37 13.21 25.90
C ARG A 201 -19.24 14.14 25.45
N PHE A 202 -18.89 14.10 24.18
CA PHE A 202 -17.87 14.95 23.58
C PHE A 202 -18.27 16.43 23.68
N ASP A 203 -19.49 16.80 23.30
CA ASP A 203 -19.98 18.16 23.33
C ASP A 203 -20.04 18.70 24.78
N ALA A 204 -20.43 17.87 25.76
CA ALA A 204 -20.38 18.23 27.17
C ALA A 204 -18.94 18.50 27.65
N ARG A 205 -17.98 17.69 27.24
CA ARG A 205 -16.55 17.91 27.54
C ARG A 205 -16.04 19.20 26.91
N TRP A 206 -16.40 19.45 25.64
CA TRP A 206 -16.06 20.66 24.89
C TRP A 206 -16.55 21.91 25.60
N GLN A 207 -17.81 21.92 26.02
CA GLN A 207 -18.44 23.02 26.79
C GLN A 207 -17.81 23.22 28.17
N ALA A 208 -17.56 22.14 28.89
CA ALA A 208 -16.94 22.19 30.21
C ALA A 208 -15.53 22.81 30.21
N LEU A 209 -14.84 22.73 29.10
CA LEU A 209 -13.52 23.34 28.90
C LEU A 209 -13.60 24.77 28.34
N GLY A 210 -14.81 25.30 28.10
CA GLY A 210 -15.01 26.64 27.57
C GLY A 210 -14.53 26.84 26.13
N LEU A 211 -14.47 25.76 25.35
CA LEU A 211 -14.03 25.81 23.96
C LEU A 211 -15.14 26.33 23.05
N ASP A 212 -14.77 27.22 22.12
CA ASP A 212 -15.69 27.86 21.18
C ASP A 212 -15.30 27.57 19.71
N GLY A 213 -15.83 28.32 18.77
CA GLY A 213 -15.56 28.17 17.33
C GLY A 213 -14.14 28.52 16.90
N SER A 214 -13.30 29.07 17.79
CA SER A 214 -11.88 29.30 17.54
C SER A 214 -11.02 28.03 17.67
N TRP A 215 -11.62 26.94 18.10
CA TRP A 215 -10.99 25.63 18.28
C TRP A 215 -11.45 24.62 17.27
N LEU A 216 -10.57 23.67 16.93
CA LEU A 216 -10.86 22.52 16.06
C LEU A 216 -10.59 21.22 16.81
N PRO A 217 -11.51 20.24 16.75
CA PRO A 217 -11.27 18.90 17.26
C PRO A 217 -10.39 18.11 16.30
N VAL A 218 -9.33 17.51 16.82
CA VAL A 218 -8.38 16.70 16.05
C VAL A 218 -8.30 15.31 16.68
N PRO A 219 -8.64 14.24 15.94
CA PRO A 219 -8.45 12.88 16.38
C PRO A 219 -6.97 12.47 16.27
N LEU A 220 -6.54 11.65 17.21
CA LEU A 220 -5.19 11.11 17.28
C LEU A 220 -5.27 9.59 17.49
N HIS A 221 -4.31 8.87 16.94
CA HIS A 221 -4.11 7.47 17.30
C HIS A 221 -3.67 7.40 18.77
N PRO A 222 -4.29 6.56 19.65
CA PRO A 222 -3.98 6.55 21.09
C PRO A 222 -2.50 6.28 21.39
N TRP A 223 -1.85 5.39 20.63
CA TRP A 223 -0.41 5.17 20.77
C TRP A 223 0.40 6.44 20.44
N GLN A 224 0.03 7.14 19.35
CA GLN A 224 0.70 8.38 18.93
C GLN A 224 0.55 9.48 19.99
N TRP A 225 -0.64 9.59 20.60
CA TRP A 225 -0.86 10.50 21.73
C TRP A 225 0.10 10.18 22.87
N GLN A 226 0.06 8.96 23.38
CA GLN A 226 0.81 8.54 24.57
C GLN A 226 2.33 8.60 24.36
N GLN A 227 2.81 8.15 23.20
CA GLN A 227 4.25 7.97 22.96
C GLN A 227 4.93 9.20 22.33
N LYS A 228 4.16 10.10 21.72
CA LYS A 228 4.71 11.23 20.97
C LYS A 228 4.06 12.55 21.35
N ILE A 229 2.76 12.73 21.12
CA ILE A 229 2.14 14.05 21.17
C ILE A 229 2.13 14.62 22.59
N ALA A 230 1.71 13.88 23.59
CA ALA A 230 1.70 14.33 24.99
C ALA A 230 3.06 14.78 25.51
N ILE A 231 4.15 14.25 24.92
CA ILE A 231 5.53 14.58 25.30
C ILE A 231 6.06 15.75 24.47
N HIS A 232 6.01 15.62 23.14
CA HIS A 232 6.63 16.60 22.25
C HIS A 232 5.85 17.92 22.19
N PHE A 233 4.52 17.89 22.30
CA PHE A 233 3.66 19.07 22.29
C PHE A 233 3.33 19.60 23.70
N LEU A 234 4.09 19.20 24.73
CA LEU A 234 3.95 19.72 26.08
C LEU A 234 3.98 21.27 26.15
N PRO A 235 4.84 21.98 25.39
CA PRO A 235 4.79 23.44 25.39
C PRO A 235 3.46 24.03 24.91
N GLN A 236 2.82 23.44 23.91
CA GLN A 236 1.51 23.87 23.39
C GLN A 236 0.39 23.59 24.37
N LEU A 237 0.43 22.43 25.04
CA LEU A 237 -0.49 22.07 26.12
C LEU A 237 -0.35 23.04 27.29
N ALA A 238 0.89 23.35 27.71
CA ALA A 238 1.15 24.23 28.85
C ALA A 238 0.74 25.70 28.59
N ARG A 239 0.81 26.15 27.32
CA ARG A 239 0.36 27.50 26.93
C ARG A 239 -1.13 27.58 26.61
N GLY A 240 -1.85 26.46 26.64
CA GLY A 240 -3.26 26.41 26.26
C GLY A 240 -3.52 26.64 24.78
N GLU A 241 -2.57 26.35 23.90
CA GLU A 241 -2.71 26.35 22.43
C GLU A 241 -3.31 25.04 21.92
N MET A 242 -3.21 23.99 22.74
CA MET A 242 -3.79 22.66 22.60
C MET A 242 -4.40 22.22 23.92
N VAL A 243 -5.54 21.54 23.89
CA VAL A 243 -6.24 21.03 25.07
C VAL A 243 -6.58 19.56 24.88
N GLU A 244 -6.26 18.72 25.86
CA GLU A 244 -6.61 17.32 25.85
C GLU A 244 -8.11 17.13 26.15
N LEU A 245 -8.80 16.42 25.25
CA LEU A 245 -10.20 16.07 25.42
C LEU A 245 -10.36 14.67 26.05
N GLY A 246 -9.51 13.72 25.66
CA GLY A 246 -9.56 12.32 26.08
C GLY A 246 -10.02 11.38 24.95
N GLU A 247 -10.43 10.17 25.32
CA GLU A 247 -10.92 9.16 24.39
C GLU A 247 -12.44 9.29 24.19
N PHE A 248 -12.84 9.41 22.91
CA PHE A 248 -14.24 9.54 22.50
C PHE A 248 -14.50 8.82 21.20
N GLY A 249 -15.77 8.47 20.99
CA GLY A 249 -16.30 8.00 19.73
C GLY A 249 -16.35 6.48 19.61
N ASP A 250 -16.54 6.04 18.38
CA ASP A 250 -16.63 4.65 17.99
C ASP A 250 -15.29 3.92 18.13
N GLU A 251 -15.32 2.60 18.08
CA GLU A 251 -14.10 1.79 17.98
C GLU A 251 -13.64 1.71 16.52
N TYR A 252 -12.33 1.69 16.35
CA TYR A 252 -11.66 1.63 15.06
C TYR A 252 -10.80 0.39 14.95
N LEU A 253 -10.65 -0.06 13.69
CA LEU A 253 -9.77 -1.14 13.26
C LEU A 253 -8.72 -0.58 12.31
N ALA A 254 -7.45 -0.97 12.50
CA ALA A 254 -6.39 -0.56 11.60
C ALA A 254 -6.42 -1.31 10.28
N GLN A 255 -6.34 -0.59 9.17
CA GLN A 255 -6.15 -1.16 7.84
C GLN A 255 -4.68 -1.58 7.62
N GLN A 256 -4.37 -2.23 6.49
CA GLN A 256 -3.01 -2.66 6.13
C GLN A 256 -1.95 -1.55 6.16
N SER A 257 -2.36 -0.30 5.97
CA SER A 257 -1.47 0.86 6.09
C SER A 257 -1.05 1.18 7.53
N LEU A 258 -1.63 0.53 8.54
CA LEU A 258 -1.52 0.76 9.99
C LEU A 258 -2.14 2.08 10.46
N ARG A 259 -1.97 3.14 9.72
CA ARG A 259 -2.36 4.52 10.06
C ARG A 259 -3.71 4.96 9.48
N THR A 260 -4.29 4.19 8.56
CA THR A 260 -5.67 4.38 8.12
C THR A 260 -6.57 3.46 8.94
N LEU A 261 -7.60 4.04 9.52
CA LEU A 261 -8.47 3.41 10.48
C LEU A 261 -9.89 3.41 9.93
N THR A 262 -10.55 2.25 9.96
CA THR A 262 -11.96 2.10 9.60
C THR A 262 -12.81 1.99 10.84
N ASN A 263 -14.03 2.53 10.82
CA ASN A 263 -14.96 2.45 11.95
C ASN A 263 -15.46 1.00 12.09
N ALA A 264 -15.15 0.36 13.22
CA ALA A 264 -15.49 -1.03 13.50
C ALA A 264 -16.80 -1.18 14.31
N SER A 265 -17.41 -0.08 14.76
CA SER A 265 -18.66 -0.08 15.51
C SER A 265 -19.88 -0.02 14.59
N ARG A 266 -19.76 0.68 13.46
CA ARG A 266 -20.83 0.88 12.49
C ARG A 266 -20.28 1.27 11.13
N ARG A 267 -21.10 1.16 10.10
CA ARG A 267 -20.77 1.68 8.78
C ARG A 267 -20.74 3.21 8.84
N ALA A 268 -19.57 3.79 8.62
CA ALA A 268 -19.35 5.24 8.63
C ALA A 268 -18.90 5.74 7.24
N PRO A 269 -19.23 7.00 6.87
CA PRO A 269 -18.90 7.53 5.55
C PRO A 269 -17.40 7.79 5.36
N PHE A 270 -16.62 7.89 6.44
CA PHE A 270 -15.19 8.22 6.34
C PHE A 270 -14.32 7.24 7.12
N ASP A 271 -13.21 6.85 6.50
CA ASP A 271 -12.02 6.36 7.16
C ASP A 271 -11.17 7.53 7.66
N ILE A 272 -10.37 7.30 8.68
CA ILE A 272 -9.50 8.33 9.27
C ILE A 272 -8.04 7.90 9.15
N LYS A 273 -7.21 8.71 8.48
CA LYS A 273 -5.77 8.47 8.34
C LYS A 273 -5.01 9.37 9.31
N LEU A 274 -4.26 8.78 10.23
CA LEU A 274 -3.55 9.44 11.32
C LEU A 274 -2.05 9.16 11.27
N PRO A 275 -1.19 10.08 11.71
CA PRO A 275 0.24 9.81 11.84
C PRO A 275 0.51 8.71 12.87
N LEU A 276 1.49 7.87 12.55
CA LEU A 276 2.15 6.96 13.49
C LEU A 276 3.66 7.13 13.35
N THR A 277 4.34 7.56 14.40
CA THR A 277 5.80 7.72 14.38
C THR A 277 6.47 6.38 14.69
N ILE A 278 6.12 5.36 13.89
CA ILE A 278 6.79 4.05 13.86
C ILE A 278 7.43 3.85 12.49
N TYR A 279 8.56 3.16 12.47
CA TYR A 279 9.16 2.76 11.20
C TYR A 279 8.53 1.45 10.73
N ASN A 280 7.95 1.46 9.53
CA ASN A 280 7.35 0.26 8.96
C ASN A 280 7.58 0.23 7.45
N THR A 281 7.96 -0.93 6.93
CA THR A 281 8.35 -1.17 5.54
C THR A 281 9.60 -0.37 5.17
N SER A 282 9.50 0.92 4.83
CA SER A 282 10.63 1.74 4.35
C SER A 282 10.63 3.17 4.89
N CYS A 283 9.70 3.54 5.77
CA CYS A 283 9.62 4.91 6.28
C CYS A 283 8.81 5.00 7.58
N TYR A 284 8.99 6.12 8.30
CA TYR A 284 8.06 6.52 9.35
C TYR A 284 6.69 6.90 8.77
N ARG A 285 5.63 6.50 9.46
CA ARG A 285 4.24 6.64 8.99
C ARG A 285 3.61 7.97 9.40
N GLY A 286 4.31 9.08 9.12
CA GLY A 286 3.82 10.44 9.36
C GLY A 286 2.87 10.98 8.29
N ILE A 287 2.34 12.18 8.50
CA ILE A 287 1.55 12.93 7.50
C ILE A 287 2.31 14.21 7.14
N PRO A 288 2.79 14.33 5.88
CA PRO A 288 3.52 15.53 5.43
C PRO A 288 2.57 16.73 5.30
N GLY A 289 2.84 17.80 6.08
CA GLY A 289 1.99 18.99 6.11
C GLY A 289 1.84 19.71 4.77
N LYS A 290 2.86 19.62 3.88
CA LYS A 290 2.85 20.30 2.57
C LYS A 290 1.68 19.87 1.65
N TYR A 291 1.09 18.69 1.85
CA TYR A 291 0.00 18.19 1.01
C TYR A 291 -1.40 18.53 1.57
N ILE A 292 -1.50 18.97 2.83
CA ILE A 292 -2.80 19.14 3.51
C ILE A 292 -3.70 20.16 2.80
N ALA A 293 -3.13 21.30 2.41
CA ALA A 293 -3.89 22.32 1.71
C ALA A 293 -4.33 21.90 0.29
N ALA A 294 -3.61 20.96 -0.32
CA ALA A 294 -3.85 20.51 -1.69
C ALA A 294 -4.71 19.23 -1.77
N GLY A 295 -4.77 18.42 -0.70
CA GLY A 295 -5.40 17.11 -0.73
C GLY A 295 -6.88 17.11 -1.14
N PRO A 296 -7.76 17.86 -0.47
CA PRO A 296 -9.16 17.97 -0.87
C PRO A 296 -9.35 18.49 -2.31
N LEU A 297 -8.52 19.44 -2.74
CA LEU A 297 -8.56 19.97 -4.10
C LEU A 297 -8.14 18.94 -5.15
N ALA A 298 -7.12 18.13 -4.85
CA ALA A 298 -6.66 17.07 -5.75
C ALA A 298 -7.71 15.98 -5.92
N SER A 299 -8.29 15.50 -4.81
CA SER A 299 -9.32 14.47 -4.86
C SER A 299 -10.59 14.95 -5.55
N ARG A 300 -11.02 16.18 -5.31
CA ARG A 300 -12.19 16.77 -6.00
C ARG A 300 -11.94 16.91 -7.51
N TRP A 301 -10.76 17.37 -7.90
CA TRP A 301 -10.42 17.47 -9.33
C TRP A 301 -10.45 16.10 -10.00
N LEU A 302 -9.84 15.09 -9.39
CA LEU A 302 -9.87 13.72 -9.90
C LEU A 302 -11.31 13.20 -10.01
N GLN A 303 -12.15 13.37 -8.98
CA GLN A 303 -13.57 12.97 -9.01
C GLN A 303 -14.29 13.63 -10.19
N GLN A 304 -14.05 14.91 -10.45
CA GLN A 304 -14.64 15.63 -11.59
C GLN A 304 -14.20 15.04 -12.94
N GLN A 305 -12.89 14.70 -13.09
CA GLN A 305 -12.41 14.07 -14.32
C GLN A 305 -13.03 12.69 -14.53
N PHE A 306 -13.16 11.88 -13.48
CA PHE A 306 -13.77 10.53 -13.57
C PHE A 306 -15.26 10.57 -13.94
N VAL A 307 -15.94 11.65 -13.67
CA VAL A 307 -17.35 11.87 -14.09
C VAL A 307 -17.44 12.48 -15.50
N ALA A 308 -16.57 13.44 -15.80
CA ALA A 308 -16.67 14.22 -17.06
C ALA A 308 -16.06 13.50 -18.27
N ASP A 309 -15.04 12.67 -18.07
CA ASP A 309 -14.42 11.92 -19.15
C ASP A 309 -15.23 10.67 -19.50
N ALA A 310 -15.61 10.53 -20.76
CA ALA A 310 -16.49 9.45 -21.21
C ALA A 310 -15.87 8.05 -21.02
N THR A 311 -14.55 7.91 -21.07
CA THR A 311 -13.87 6.62 -20.91
C THR A 311 -13.78 6.25 -19.44
N LEU A 312 -13.38 7.20 -18.57
CA LEU A 312 -13.35 6.98 -17.13
C LEU A 312 -14.77 6.73 -16.57
N ALA A 313 -15.76 7.49 -17.00
CA ALA A 313 -17.16 7.30 -16.60
C ALA A 313 -17.68 5.91 -17.01
N ARG A 314 -17.39 5.44 -18.23
CA ARG A 314 -17.80 4.09 -18.70
C ARG A 314 -17.09 2.97 -17.96
N SER A 315 -15.84 3.17 -17.50
CA SER A 315 -15.14 2.18 -16.68
C SER A 315 -15.79 1.99 -15.31
N GLY A 316 -16.66 2.93 -14.89
CA GLY A 316 -17.26 2.97 -13.57
C GLY A 316 -16.26 3.22 -12.43
N ALA A 317 -14.99 3.41 -12.74
CA ALA A 317 -13.96 3.71 -11.74
C ALA A 317 -14.28 5.01 -11.01
N GLN A 318 -13.99 5.07 -9.72
CA GLN A 318 -14.30 6.20 -8.86
C GLN A 318 -13.13 6.53 -7.95
N VAL A 319 -13.15 7.73 -7.38
CA VAL A 319 -12.11 8.27 -6.54
C VAL A 319 -12.69 8.46 -5.14
N LEU A 320 -12.09 7.80 -4.15
CA LEU A 320 -12.42 8.03 -2.74
C LEU A 320 -11.90 9.41 -2.36
N GLY A 321 -12.80 10.36 -2.18
CA GLY A 321 -12.48 11.73 -1.84
C GLY A 321 -11.79 11.86 -0.50
N GLU A 322 -10.98 12.90 -0.36
CA GLU A 322 -10.37 13.29 0.91
C GLU A 322 -10.98 14.66 1.32
N PRO A 323 -12.25 14.66 1.82
CA PRO A 323 -13.02 15.89 1.98
C PRO A 323 -12.48 16.84 3.03
N ALA A 324 -11.66 16.36 3.97
CA ALA A 324 -11.04 17.21 4.98
C ALA A 324 -9.65 16.70 5.39
N ALA A 325 -8.76 17.64 5.68
CA ALA A 325 -7.43 17.34 6.19
C ALA A 325 -6.93 18.45 7.13
N GLY A 326 -6.17 18.04 8.16
CA GLY A 326 -5.59 18.95 9.13
C GLY A 326 -4.14 18.60 9.45
N TYR A 327 -3.33 19.61 9.80
CA TYR A 327 -1.94 19.42 10.17
C TYR A 327 -1.48 20.50 11.14
N LEU A 328 -0.81 20.10 12.21
CA LEU A 328 -0.15 20.98 13.15
C LEU A 328 1.36 20.77 13.09
N SER A 329 2.09 21.78 12.65
CA SER A 329 3.55 21.78 12.71
C SER A 329 4.02 22.02 14.15
N HIS A 330 5.01 21.27 14.60
CA HIS A 330 5.65 21.55 15.89
C HIS A 330 6.67 22.71 15.72
N PRO A 331 6.46 23.88 16.34
CA PRO A 331 7.29 25.09 16.08
C PRO A 331 8.79 24.86 16.29
N GLY A 332 9.16 24.15 17.35
CA GLY A 332 10.56 23.86 17.66
C GLY A 332 11.26 23.01 16.59
N TYR A 333 10.57 21.99 16.05
CA TYR A 333 11.14 21.14 14.99
C TYR A 333 11.04 21.81 13.62
N ALA A 334 10.05 22.64 13.37
CA ALA A 334 9.93 23.43 12.14
C ALA A 334 11.10 24.44 11.99
N ALA A 335 11.65 24.92 13.10
CA ALA A 335 12.84 25.78 13.10
C ALA A 335 14.14 25.04 12.74
N LEU A 336 14.09 23.71 12.62
CA LEU A 336 15.24 22.84 12.31
C LEU A 336 15.09 22.22 10.92
N PRO A 337 15.48 22.88 9.83
CA PRO A 337 15.22 22.41 8.46
C PRO A 337 15.91 21.09 8.11
N LYS A 338 16.93 20.69 8.87
CA LYS A 338 17.64 19.40 8.71
C LYS A 338 17.19 18.34 9.72
N ALA A 339 16.19 18.63 10.56
CA ALA A 339 15.66 17.61 11.46
C ALA A 339 15.03 16.46 10.65
N PRO A 340 15.16 15.19 11.10
CA PRO A 340 14.49 14.07 10.47
C PRO A 340 12.99 14.33 10.33
N TYR A 341 12.43 14.01 9.15
CA TYR A 341 11.03 14.29 8.80
C TYR A 341 10.02 13.71 9.81
N ARG A 342 10.37 12.63 10.52
CA ARG A 342 9.52 12.04 11.57
C ARG A 342 9.12 13.00 12.68
N TYR A 343 9.93 14.03 12.95
CA TYR A 343 9.62 15.05 13.96
C TYR A 343 8.70 16.15 13.43
N GLN A 344 8.59 16.27 12.11
CA GLN A 344 7.72 17.27 11.48
C GLN A 344 6.36 16.69 11.09
N GLU A 345 6.22 15.37 11.02
CA GLU A 345 5.01 14.69 10.51
C GLU A 345 4.22 13.98 11.64
N MET A 346 4.31 14.47 12.89
CA MET A 346 3.76 13.77 14.06
C MET A 346 2.26 14.00 14.29
N LEU A 347 1.71 15.16 13.88
CA LEU A 347 0.33 15.53 14.13
C LEU A 347 -0.36 16.01 12.86
N GLY A 348 -1.41 15.30 12.49
CA GLY A 348 -2.25 15.59 11.34
C GLY A 348 -3.40 14.60 11.24
N VAL A 349 -4.31 14.85 10.34
CA VAL A 349 -5.45 13.96 10.06
C VAL A 349 -5.89 14.14 8.62
N ILE A 350 -6.32 13.05 7.99
CA ILE A 350 -7.00 13.06 6.70
C ILE A 350 -8.25 12.21 6.86
N TRP A 351 -9.42 12.80 6.59
CA TRP A 351 -10.66 12.07 6.40
C TRP A 351 -10.75 11.66 4.93
N ARG A 352 -11.06 10.40 4.71
CA ARG A 352 -11.23 9.82 3.38
C ARG A 352 -12.56 9.12 3.29
N GLU A 353 -13.25 9.25 2.18
CA GLU A 353 -14.47 8.49 1.94
C GLU A 353 -14.23 7.00 2.05
N ASN A 354 -15.13 6.33 2.78
CA ASN A 354 -15.09 4.88 2.92
C ASN A 354 -15.60 4.22 1.64
N PRO A 355 -14.99 3.13 1.15
CA PRO A 355 -15.45 2.41 -0.04
C PRO A 355 -16.94 2.05 0.00
N SER A 356 -17.49 1.81 1.18
CA SER A 356 -18.90 1.46 1.36
C SER A 356 -19.88 2.53 0.85
N CYS A 357 -19.47 3.80 0.72
CA CYS A 357 -20.31 4.87 0.15
C CYS A 357 -20.58 4.69 -1.35
N TYR A 358 -19.79 3.86 -2.02
CA TYR A 358 -19.80 3.66 -3.46
C TYR A 358 -20.34 2.28 -3.88
N LEU A 359 -20.74 1.45 -2.92
CA LEU A 359 -21.23 0.12 -3.20
C LEU A 359 -22.73 0.10 -3.43
N GLN A 360 -23.14 -0.69 -4.42
CA GLN A 360 -24.52 -1.05 -4.69
C GLN A 360 -24.87 -2.38 -4.02
N ASP A 361 -26.16 -2.75 -4.03
CA ASP A 361 -26.60 -4.03 -3.48
C ASP A 361 -25.90 -5.22 -4.14
N GLY A 362 -25.38 -6.11 -3.31
CA GLY A 362 -24.62 -7.30 -3.74
C GLY A 362 -23.17 -7.03 -4.14
N GLU A 363 -22.68 -5.79 -4.01
CA GLU A 363 -21.28 -5.45 -4.25
C GLU A 363 -20.43 -5.54 -2.98
N GLN A 364 -19.17 -5.88 -3.16
CA GLN A 364 -18.15 -5.96 -2.13
C GLN A 364 -16.89 -5.21 -2.57
N ALA A 365 -16.31 -4.42 -1.67
CA ALA A 365 -15.06 -3.70 -1.92
C ALA A 365 -13.86 -4.49 -1.37
N VAL A 366 -12.94 -4.92 -2.22
CA VAL A 366 -11.79 -5.74 -1.85
C VAL A 366 -10.51 -5.05 -2.30
N LEU A 367 -9.48 -4.99 -1.45
CA LEU A 367 -8.17 -4.48 -1.90
C LEU A 367 -7.65 -5.32 -3.07
N LEU A 368 -7.12 -4.67 -4.10
CA LEU A 368 -6.48 -5.37 -5.23
C LEU A 368 -5.38 -6.32 -4.74
N ALA A 369 -4.70 -5.97 -3.66
CA ALA A 369 -3.68 -6.81 -3.02
C ALA A 369 -4.22 -8.18 -2.55
N ALA A 370 -5.51 -8.31 -2.28
CA ALA A 370 -6.10 -9.59 -1.86
C ALA A 370 -6.01 -10.67 -2.96
N LEU A 371 -5.91 -10.27 -4.24
CA LEU A 371 -5.70 -11.21 -5.34
C LEU A 371 -4.33 -11.90 -5.30
N MET A 372 -3.38 -11.39 -4.52
CA MET A 372 -2.05 -11.99 -4.32
C MET A 372 -1.99 -12.94 -3.14
N GLU A 373 -3.09 -13.08 -2.39
CA GLU A 373 -3.14 -13.92 -1.19
C GLU A 373 -3.48 -15.37 -1.53
N THR A 374 -2.99 -16.27 -0.67
CA THR A 374 -3.34 -17.68 -0.65
C THR A 374 -3.85 -18.06 0.74
N ASP A 375 -4.64 -19.11 0.87
CA ASP A 375 -4.90 -19.72 2.17
C ASP A 375 -3.65 -20.44 2.73
N ASN A 376 -3.76 -21.04 3.91
CA ASN A 376 -2.63 -21.74 4.54
C ASN A 376 -2.23 -23.04 3.83
N ALA A 377 -3.11 -23.59 2.96
CA ALA A 377 -2.84 -24.74 2.10
C ALA A 377 -2.23 -24.35 0.73
N GLY A 378 -2.10 -23.04 0.46
CA GLY A 378 -1.52 -22.51 -0.78
C GLY A 378 -2.53 -22.33 -1.92
N ARG A 379 -3.84 -22.47 -1.68
CA ARG A 379 -4.86 -22.18 -2.70
C ARG A 379 -5.03 -20.66 -2.84
N PRO A 380 -4.88 -20.09 -4.06
CA PRO A 380 -5.02 -18.64 -4.27
C PRO A 380 -6.46 -18.16 -4.08
N LEU A 381 -6.63 -16.97 -3.47
CA LEU A 381 -7.94 -16.34 -3.37
C LEU A 381 -8.51 -15.98 -4.75
N ILE A 382 -7.65 -15.59 -5.69
CA ILE A 382 -8.09 -15.33 -7.07
C ILE A 382 -8.72 -16.56 -7.73
N ASP A 383 -8.20 -17.78 -7.46
CA ASP A 383 -8.78 -19.02 -7.95
C ASP A 383 -10.20 -19.25 -7.38
N ALA A 384 -10.41 -18.95 -6.10
CA ALA A 384 -11.73 -19.04 -5.48
C ALA A 384 -12.73 -18.06 -6.12
N TRP A 385 -12.34 -16.80 -6.38
CA TRP A 385 -13.19 -15.83 -7.09
C TRP A 385 -13.50 -16.28 -8.52
N ILE A 386 -12.50 -16.71 -9.30
CA ILE A 386 -12.69 -17.21 -10.67
C ILE A 386 -13.67 -18.39 -10.68
N SER A 387 -13.44 -19.38 -9.83
CA SER A 387 -14.27 -20.59 -9.74
C SER A 387 -15.73 -20.28 -9.42
N ARG A 388 -15.98 -19.27 -8.57
CA ARG A 388 -17.35 -18.88 -8.16
C ARG A 388 -18.05 -17.97 -9.16
N SER A 389 -17.30 -17.27 -10.00
CA SER A 389 -17.86 -16.30 -10.95
C SER A 389 -18.67 -16.94 -12.07
N GLY A 390 -18.45 -18.22 -12.33
CA GLY A 390 -19.02 -18.94 -13.48
C GLY A 390 -18.41 -18.55 -14.82
N LEU A 391 -17.43 -17.66 -14.85
CA LEU A 391 -16.70 -17.29 -16.05
C LEU A 391 -15.50 -18.21 -16.29
N SER A 392 -15.03 -18.29 -17.54
CA SER A 392 -13.69 -18.80 -17.78
C SER A 392 -12.65 -17.89 -17.14
N ALA A 393 -11.49 -18.44 -16.78
CA ALA A 393 -10.40 -17.65 -16.19
C ALA A 393 -9.95 -16.52 -17.12
N ASP A 394 -9.89 -16.75 -18.44
CA ASP A 394 -9.57 -15.72 -19.44
C ASP A 394 -10.58 -14.56 -19.41
N ALA A 395 -11.87 -14.85 -19.41
CA ALA A 395 -12.93 -13.85 -19.39
C ALA A 395 -12.93 -13.05 -18.06
N TRP A 396 -12.64 -13.73 -16.94
CA TRP A 396 -12.51 -13.08 -15.66
C TRP A 396 -11.31 -12.12 -15.61
N LEU A 397 -10.16 -12.53 -16.16
CA LEU A 397 -8.96 -11.71 -16.25
C LEU A 397 -9.15 -10.52 -17.20
N GLU A 398 -9.89 -10.67 -18.30
CA GLU A 398 -10.27 -9.52 -19.15
C GLU A 398 -11.02 -8.46 -18.33
N LYS A 399 -12.00 -8.88 -17.52
CA LYS A 399 -12.75 -7.97 -16.64
C LYS A 399 -11.83 -7.30 -15.62
N LEU A 400 -10.90 -8.05 -15.01
CA LEU A 400 -9.92 -7.50 -14.09
C LEU A 400 -9.07 -6.41 -14.75
N PHE A 401 -8.53 -6.66 -15.95
CA PHE A 401 -7.66 -5.70 -16.63
C PHE A 401 -8.42 -4.48 -17.16
N GLU A 402 -9.63 -4.66 -17.68
CA GLU A 402 -10.50 -3.57 -18.07
C GLU A 402 -10.78 -2.64 -16.88
N ALA A 403 -11.10 -3.22 -15.72
CA ALA A 403 -11.39 -2.46 -14.51
C ALA A 403 -10.16 -1.82 -13.87
N SER A 404 -9.01 -2.52 -13.81
CA SER A 404 -7.88 -2.13 -12.96
C SER A 404 -6.68 -1.51 -13.70
N VAL A 405 -6.56 -1.67 -15.01
CA VAL A 405 -5.42 -1.15 -15.79
C VAL A 405 -5.81 0.04 -16.67
N ILE A 406 -6.93 -0.08 -17.37
CA ILE A 406 -7.35 0.93 -18.35
C ILE A 406 -7.56 2.32 -17.71
N PRO A 407 -8.20 2.49 -16.55
CA PRO A 407 -8.37 3.81 -15.96
C PRO A 407 -7.05 4.53 -15.69
N PHE A 408 -6.04 3.82 -15.21
CA PHE A 408 -4.71 4.39 -14.95
C PHE A 408 -3.98 4.78 -16.24
N TYR A 409 -4.03 3.90 -17.24
CA TYR A 409 -3.38 4.18 -18.52
C TYR A 409 -4.08 5.33 -19.26
N HIS A 410 -5.42 5.40 -19.19
CA HIS A 410 -6.17 6.52 -19.74
C HIS A 410 -5.84 7.84 -19.04
N LEU A 411 -5.78 7.83 -17.70
CA LEU A 411 -5.43 9.01 -16.91
C LEU A 411 -4.04 9.55 -17.29
N LEU A 412 -3.07 8.66 -17.48
CA LEU A 412 -1.73 9.01 -17.91
C LEU A 412 -1.73 9.57 -19.34
N CYS A 413 -2.31 8.86 -20.31
CA CYS A 413 -2.29 9.26 -21.72
C CYS A 413 -3.12 10.51 -22.00
N ARG A 414 -4.27 10.66 -21.34
CA ARG A 414 -5.19 11.78 -21.58
C ARG A 414 -4.80 13.04 -20.82
N TYR A 415 -4.40 12.89 -19.55
CA TYR A 415 -4.20 14.00 -18.62
C TYR A 415 -2.74 14.22 -18.20
N GLY A 416 -1.83 13.32 -18.55
CA GLY A 416 -0.45 13.35 -18.07
C GLY A 416 -0.34 13.18 -16.55
N VAL A 417 -1.31 12.51 -15.95
CA VAL A 417 -1.38 12.24 -14.52
C VAL A 417 -1.15 10.76 -14.27
N ALA A 418 -0.16 10.43 -13.46
CA ALA A 418 0.07 9.08 -12.97
C ALA A 418 -0.30 8.97 -11.49
N LEU A 419 -0.86 7.83 -11.13
CA LEU A 419 -1.11 7.42 -9.75
C LEU A 419 -0.32 6.14 -9.48
N ILE A 420 0.29 6.04 -8.29
CA ILE A 420 0.99 4.81 -7.90
C ILE A 420 -0.05 3.72 -7.59
N ALA A 421 -0.28 2.86 -8.58
CA ALA A 421 -1.37 1.89 -8.62
C ALA A 421 -1.03 0.56 -7.93
N HIS A 422 -0.32 0.60 -6.78
CA HIS A 422 -0.01 -0.63 -6.04
C HIS A 422 -1.26 -1.21 -5.35
N GLY A 423 -1.21 -2.49 -5.00
CA GLY A 423 -2.37 -3.25 -4.54
C GLY A 423 -3.10 -2.71 -3.31
N GLN A 424 -2.48 -1.85 -2.50
CA GLN A 424 -3.11 -1.20 -1.34
C GLN A 424 -3.88 0.07 -1.72
N ASN A 425 -3.46 0.79 -2.79
CA ASN A 425 -4.09 2.04 -3.22
C ASN A 425 -5.29 1.82 -4.16
N VAL A 426 -5.51 0.59 -4.59
CA VAL A 426 -6.59 0.20 -5.48
C VAL A 426 -7.53 -0.74 -4.75
N THR A 427 -8.81 -0.39 -4.71
CA THR A 427 -9.88 -1.24 -4.20
C THR A 427 -10.73 -1.72 -5.37
N LEU A 428 -10.85 -3.02 -5.55
CA LEU A 428 -11.78 -3.63 -6.52
C LEU A 428 -13.19 -3.64 -5.95
N VAL A 429 -14.15 -3.27 -6.75
CA VAL A 429 -15.55 -3.57 -6.50
C VAL A 429 -15.90 -4.85 -7.22
N MET A 430 -16.30 -5.84 -6.45
CA MET A 430 -16.68 -7.17 -6.90
C MET A 430 -18.20 -7.34 -6.81
N LYS A 431 -18.80 -7.97 -7.81
CA LYS A 431 -20.20 -8.43 -7.76
C LYS A 431 -20.27 -9.85 -8.31
N ASP A 432 -20.91 -10.74 -7.60
CA ASP A 432 -20.97 -12.16 -7.97
C ASP A 432 -19.59 -12.77 -8.25
N SER A 433 -18.58 -12.37 -7.47
CA SER A 433 -17.18 -12.76 -7.63
C SER A 433 -16.50 -12.26 -8.93
N ILE A 434 -17.10 -11.30 -9.64
CA ILE A 434 -16.60 -10.72 -10.90
C ILE A 434 -16.13 -9.28 -10.64
N PRO A 435 -14.91 -8.89 -11.06
CA PRO A 435 -14.46 -7.50 -11.02
C PRO A 435 -15.35 -6.59 -11.86
N GLN A 436 -15.86 -5.52 -11.27
CA GLN A 436 -16.74 -4.56 -11.95
C GLN A 436 -16.01 -3.26 -12.28
N ARG A 437 -15.34 -2.67 -11.29
CA ARG A 437 -14.65 -1.39 -11.35
C ARG A 437 -13.67 -1.25 -10.19
N ILE A 438 -12.94 -0.13 -10.17
CA ILE A 438 -12.02 0.21 -9.07
C ILE A 438 -12.42 1.48 -8.36
N LEU A 439 -12.03 1.56 -7.08
CA LEU A 439 -12.03 2.77 -6.27
C LEU A 439 -10.58 3.12 -5.95
N LEU A 440 -10.20 4.37 -6.23
CA LEU A 440 -8.84 4.88 -6.11
C LEU A 440 -8.68 5.71 -4.84
N LYS A 441 -7.55 5.60 -4.17
CA LYS A 441 -7.23 6.34 -2.95
C LYS A 441 -5.74 6.70 -2.87
N ASP A 442 -5.39 7.54 -1.88
CA ASP A 442 -4.01 7.96 -1.57
C ASP A 442 -3.36 8.83 -2.66
N PHE A 443 -3.92 10.02 -2.90
CA PHE A 443 -3.40 10.97 -3.90
C PHE A 443 -2.30 11.88 -3.36
N GLN A 444 -2.27 12.10 -2.05
CA GLN A 444 -1.29 12.97 -1.40
C GLN A 444 0.08 12.30 -1.40
N GLY A 445 0.97 12.76 -2.27
CA GLY A 445 2.31 12.22 -2.42
C GLY A 445 2.46 11.05 -3.38
N ASP A 446 1.35 10.40 -3.80
CA ASP A 446 1.35 9.26 -4.73
C ASP A 446 0.83 9.64 -6.13
N MET A 447 0.39 10.88 -6.34
CA MET A 447 0.11 11.45 -7.65
C MET A 447 1.38 12.08 -8.22
N ARG A 448 1.56 11.96 -9.53
CA ARG A 448 2.65 12.56 -10.32
C ARG A 448 2.08 13.25 -11.56
N LEU A 449 2.77 14.26 -12.03
CA LEU A 449 2.46 14.93 -13.29
C LEU A 449 3.62 14.72 -14.26
N VAL A 450 3.30 14.53 -15.52
CA VAL A 450 4.31 14.59 -16.57
C VAL A 450 4.90 15.99 -16.65
N ASP A 451 6.19 16.10 -16.95
CA ASP A 451 6.90 17.38 -17.10
C ASP A 451 6.74 17.95 -18.52
N GLU A 452 5.51 17.96 -18.99
CA GLU A 452 5.05 18.53 -20.25
C GLU A 452 3.68 19.17 -20.05
N ASP A 453 3.25 20.03 -20.98
CA ASP A 453 1.94 20.65 -20.92
C ASP A 453 0.86 19.72 -21.50
N PHE A 454 -0.12 19.42 -20.66
CA PHE A 454 -1.32 18.69 -21.02
C PHE A 454 -2.54 19.61 -20.91
N PRO A 455 -3.13 20.03 -22.03
CA PRO A 455 -4.31 20.93 -22.01
C PRO A 455 -5.45 20.38 -21.15
N GLN A 456 -5.62 19.06 -21.12
CA GLN A 456 -6.66 18.40 -20.33
C GLN A 456 -6.45 18.52 -18.81
N ALA A 457 -5.20 18.74 -18.37
CA ALA A 457 -4.86 18.97 -16.97
C ALA A 457 -4.75 20.46 -16.60
N GLU A 458 -5.12 21.38 -17.50
CA GLU A 458 -5.04 22.82 -17.25
C GLU A 458 -5.88 23.24 -16.05
N SER A 459 -7.06 22.62 -15.88
CA SER A 459 -7.99 22.88 -14.77
C SER A 459 -7.52 22.38 -13.41
N LEU A 460 -6.39 21.64 -13.33
CA LEU A 460 -5.82 21.19 -12.05
C LEU A 460 -5.42 22.41 -11.21
N PRO A 461 -5.89 22.52 -9.94
CA PRO A 461 -5.63 23.69 -9.09
C PRO A 461 -4.14 23.97 -8.94
N LYS A 462 -3.76 25.26 -8.94
CA LYS A 462 -2.37 25.71 -8.81
C LYS A 462 -1.70 25.19 -7.53
N GLN A 463 -2.45 25.12 -6.44
CA GLN A 463 -2.00 24.58 -5.16
C GLN A 463 -1.59 23.09 -5.28
N VAL A 464 -2.34 22.31 -6.05
CA VAL A 464 -2.03 20.90 -6.32
C VAL A 464 -0.78 20.80 -7.20
N LYS A 465 -0.72 21.58 -8.30
CA LYS A 465 0.46 21.61 -9.20
C LYS A 465 1.75 21.96 -8.45
N ALA A 466 1.68 22.86 -7.46
CA ALA A 466 2.84 23.34 -6.70
C ALA A 466 3.48 22.27 -5.78
N VAL A 467 2.70 21.28 -5.33
CA VAL A 467 3.18 20.23 -4.40
C VAL A 467 3.33 18.87 -5.06
N THR A 468 2.82 18.70 -6.28
CA THR A 468 2.87 17.43 -7.02
C THR A 468 4.18 17.32 -7.78
N ALA A 469 4.87 16.19 -7.62
CA ALA A 469 6.12 15.94 -8.33
C ALA A 469 5.88 15.82 -9.83
N ARG A 470 6.80 16.41 -10.63
CA ARG A 470 6.83 16.29 -12.08
C ARG A 470 7.93 15.34 -12.51
N LEU A 471 7.63 14.49 -13.48
CA LEU A 471 8.53 13.48 -14.00
C LEU A 471 8.53 13.52 -15.53
N SER A 472 9.67 13.21 -16.15
CA SER A 472 9.73 13.08 -17.60
C SER A 472 8.80 11.98 -18.10
N ALA A 473 8.34 12.10 -19.35
CA ALA A 473 7.45 11.11 -19.97
C ALA A 473 8.02 9.69 -19.94
N ASP A 474 9.32 9.54 -20.20
CA ASP A 474 9.99 8.23 -20.17
C ASP A 474 10.05 7.60 -18.77
N TYR A 475 9.97 8.44 -17.72
CA TYR A 475 10.09 7.96 -16.35
C TYR A 475 8.72 7.77 -15.67
N ILE A 476 7.75 8.66 -15.92
CA ILE A 476 6.44 8.63 -15.24
C ILE A 476 5.64 7.34 -15.50
N ILE A 477 5.85 6.70 -16.65
CA ILE A 477 5.19 5.45 -17.02
C ILE A 477 5.51 4.32 -16.03
N HIS A 478 6.66 4.41 -15.32
CA HIS A 478 7.04 3.41 -14.33
C HIS A 478 6.09 3.39 -13.12
N ASP A 479 5.37 4.48 -12.83
CA ASP A 479 4.37 4.48 -11.75
C ASP A 479 3.26 3.45 -12.01
N LEU A 480 2.86 3.26 -13.28
CA LEU A 480 1.97 2.17 -13.67
C LEU A 480 2.73 0.83 -13.76
N GLN A 481 3.86 0.78 -14.47
CA GLN A 481 4.60 -0.46 -14.69
C GLN A 481 5.13 -1.04 -13.37
N THR A 482 5.82 -0.24 -12.57
CA THR A 482 6.32 -0.69 -11.26
C THR A 482 5.21 -0.77 -10.24
N GLY A 483 4.37 0.27 -10.14
CA GLY A 483 3.30 0.37 -9.15
C GLY A 483 2.26 -0.75 -9.29
N ASN A 484 1.91 -1.15 -10.51
CA ASN A 484 0.93 -2.19 -10.76
C ASN A 484 1.57 -3.49 -11.28
N PHE A 485 2.27 -3.45 -12.44
CA PHE A 485 2.70 -4.69 -13.09
C PHE A 485 3.73 -5.45 -12.24
N VAL A 486 4.75 -4.77 -11.71
CA VAL A 486 5.81 -5.41 -10.91
C VAL A 486 5.33 -5.74 -9.50
N THR A 487 4.53 -4.87 -8.84
CA THR A 487 4.17 -5.09 -7.44
C THR A 487 2.85 -5.84 -7.25
N VAL A 488 2.05 -6.02 -8.31
CA VAL A 488 0.76 -6.73 -8.25
C VAL A 488 0.69 -7.83 -9.32
N LEU A 489 0.70 -7.48 -10.62
CA LEU A 489 0.45 -8.45 -11.69
C LEU A 489 1.52 -9.54 -11.76
N ARG A 490 2.78 -9.24 -11.42
CA ARG A 490 3.87 -10.22 -11.32
C ARG A 490 3.50 -11.38 -10.37
N PHE A 491 2.89 -11.07 -9.25
CA PHE A 491 2.50 -12.08 -8.26
C PHE A 491 1.21 -12.79 -8.67
N ILE A 492 0.22 -12.05 -9.16
CA ILE A 492 -1.06 -12.62 -9.60
C ILE A 492 -0.87 -13.59 -10.77
N SER A 493 -0.06 -13.24 -11.78
CA SER A 493 0.15 -14.06 -12.98
C SER A 493 0.65 -15.48 -12.66
N ARG A 494 1.40 -15.63 -11.58
CA ARG A 494 1.84 -16.93 -11.10
C ARG A 494 0.70 -17.72 -10.45
N LEU A 495 -0.15 -17.06 -9.70
CA LEU A 495 -1.24 -17.70 -8.97
C LEU A 495 -2.33 -18.24 -9.91
N THR A 496 -2.52 -17.60 -11.07
CA THR A 496 -3.52 -18.04 -12.07
C THR A 496 -3.17 -19.36 -12.76
N LEU A 497 -1.98 -19.91 -12.56
CA LEU A 497 -1.64 -21.26 -13.01
C LEU A 497 -2.60 -22.31 -12.43
N GLN A 498 -3.06 -22.15 -11.21
CA GLN A 498 -4.04 -23.05 -10.59
C GLN A 498 -5.41 -22.98 -11.28
N SER A 499 -5.74 -21.85 -11.88
CA SER A 499 -6.94 -21.68 -12.71
C SER A 499 -6.72 -22.05 -14.20
N GLY A 500 -5.58 -22.69 -14.54
CA GLY A 500 -5.25 -23.14 -15.89
C GLY A 500 -4.72 -22.06 -16.84
N VAL A 501 -4.39 -20.85 -16.34
CA VAL A 501 -3.85 -19.76 -17.17
C VAL A 501 -2.35 -19.63 -16.94
N SER A 502 -1.55 -19.85 -18.00
CA SER A 502 -0.10 -19.64 -17.96
C SER A 502 0.24 -18.14 -17.82
N GLU A 503 1.44 -17.84 -17.30
CA GLU A 503 1.90 -16.44 -17.23
C GLU A 503 1.95 -15.77 -18.61
N THR A 504 2.40 -16.46 -19.65
CA THR A 504 2.34 -15.96 -21.04
C THR A 504 0.89 -15.63 -21.45
N ARG A 505 -0.07 -16.55 -21.19
CA ARG A 505 -1.48 -16.31 -21.51
C ARG A 505 -2.05 -15.14 -20.75
N PHE A 506 -1.71 -14.99 -19.48
CA PHE A 506 -2.10 -13.86 -18.65
C PHE A 506 -1.71 -12.51 -19.30
N TYR A 507 -0.46 -12.37 -19.75
CA TYR A 507 -0.01 -11.13 -20.40
C TYR A 507 -0.51 -10.98 -21.84
N GLN A 508 -0.84 -12.06 -22.56
CA GLN A 508 -1.54 -12.01 -23.84
C GLN A 508 -2.96 -11.41 -23.66
N ILE A 509 -3.68 -11.81 -22.62
CA ILE A 509 -5.01 -11.26 -22.32
C ILE A 509 -4.88 -9.76 -22.01
N LEU A 510 -3.93 -9.37 -21.15
CA LEU A 510 -3.68 -7.96 -20.84
C LEU A 510 -3.30 -7.16 -22.11
N ALA A 511 -2.42 -7.69 -22.95
CA ALA A 511 -2.06 -7.06 -24.22
C ALA A 511 -3.29 -6.88 -25.13
N GLY A 512 -4.16 -7.89 -25.21
CA GLY A 512 -5.41 -7.80 -25.96
C GLY A 512 -6.34 -6.71 -25.47
N VAL A 513 -6.49 -6.56 -24.14
CA VAL A 513 -7.28 -5.48 -23.51
C VAL A 513 -6.69 -4.11 -23.86
N LEU A 514 -5.37 -3.95 -23.73
CA LEU A 514 -4.67 -2.69 -24.05
C LEU A 514 -4.81 -2.34 -25.53
N HIS A 515 -4.62 -3.30 -26.46
CA HIS A 515 -4.76 -3.05 -27.89
C HIS A 515 -6.19 -2.65 -28.28
N ARG A 516 -7.22 -3.29 -27.70
CA ARG A 516 -8.62 -2.88 -27.92
C ARG A 516 -8.87 -1.46 -27.44
N TYR A 517 -8.33 -1.11 -26.26
CA TYR A 517 -8.43 0.24 -25.73
C TYR A 517 -7.73 1.26 -26.65
N MET A 518 -6.47 0.99 -27.09
CA MET A 518 -5.72 1.88 -27.97
C MET A 518 -6.42 2.07 -29.33
N ALA A 519 -6.97 1.00 -29.91
CA ALA A 519 -7.73 1.06 -31.15
C ALA A 519 -9.03 1.88 -31.02
N ALA A 520 -9.64 1.88 -29.85
CA ALA A 520 -10.84 2.68 -29.57
C ALA A 520 -10.55 4.18 -29.32
N HIS A 521 -9.27 4.56 -29.17
CA HIS A 521 -8.83 5.92 -28.87
C HIS A 521 -7.75 6.42 -29.83
N PRO A 522 -8.02 6.50 -31.16
CA PRO A 522 -7.02 6.93 -32.14
C PRO A 522 -6.55 8.38 -31.91
N GLU A 523 -7.34 9.20 -31.23
CA GLU A 523 -6.97 10.57 -30.83
C GLU A 523 -5.83 10.63 -29.81
N LEU A 524 -5.50 9.52 -29.17
CA LEU A 524 -4.37 9.39 -28.22
C LEU A 524 -3.16 8.68 -28.82
N ALA A 525 -3.09 8.42 -30.15
CA ALA A 525 -2.05 7.62 -30.78
C ALA A 525 -0.63 8.14 -30.50
N GLU A 526 -0.41 9.46 -30.51
CA GLU A 526 0.89 10.06 -30.15
C GLU A 526 1.24 9.82 -28.69
N ARG A 527 0.24 9.86 -27.79
CA ARG A 527 0.42 9.58 -26.36
C ARG A 527 0.72 8.11 -26.08
N PHE A 528 0.14 7.20 -26.84
CA PHE A 528 0.48 5.78 -26.77
C PHE A 528 1.91 5.50 -27.21
N THR A 529 2.43 6.27 -28.16
CA THR A 529 3.84 6.20 -28.56
C THR A 529 4.76 6.76 -27.46
N THR A 530 4.35 7.86 -26.83
CA THR A 530 5.09 8.48 -25.70
C THR A 530 5.10 7.54 -24.48
N PHE A 531 3.94 7.04 -24.09
CA PHE A 531 3.76 6.15 -22.95
C PHE A 531 3.60 4.69 -23.40
N ASP A 532 4.61 4.18 -24.13
CA ASP A 532 4.58 2.84 -24.71
C ASP A 532 4.77 1.76 -23.64
N LEU A 533 3.71 1.00 -23.38
CA LEU A 533 3.71 -0.14 -22.46
C LEU A 533 4.36 -1.40 -23.05
N PHE A 534 4.63 -1.43 -24.37
CA PHE A 534 5.14 -2.60 -25.10
C PHE A 534 6.64 -2.51 -25.41
N LYS A 535 7.37 -1.57 -24.82
CA LYS A 535 8.84 -1.51 -24.96
C LYS A 535 9.46 -2.86 -24.52
N PRO A 536 10.52 -3.35 -25.19
CA PRO A 536 11.14 -4.64 -24.85
C PRO A 536 11.64 -4.74 -23.40
N GLN A 537 12.12 -3.63 -22.87
CA GLN A 537 12.62 -3.52 -21.49
C GLN A 537 11.96 -2.37 -20.76
N ILE A 538 11.77 -2.57 -19.46
CA ILE A 538 11.21 -1.59 -18.55
C ILE A 538 12.14 -1.40 -17.33
N ILE A 539 11.80 -0.42 -16.50
CA ILE A 539 12.57 -0.09 -15.29
C ILE A 539 12.46 -1.24 -14.28
N ARG A 540 13.61 -1.73 -13.81
CA ARG A 540 13.75 -2.56 -12.62
C ARG A 540 13.98 -1.64 -11.42
N VAL A 541 13.16 -1.76 -10.41
CA VAL A 541 13.32 -1.05 -9.13
C VAL A 541 14.07 -1.94 -8.16
N ILE A 542 15.26 -1.50 -7.77
CA ILE A 542 16.11 -2.15 -6.77
C ILE A 542 15.74 -1.52 -5.42
N LEU A 543 15.09 -2.27 -4.57
CA LEU A 543 14.44 -1.78 -3.37
C LEU A 543 15.02 -2.38 -2.09
N ASN A 544 15.14 -3.72 -2.04
CA ASN A 544 15.55 -4.42 -0.82
C ASN A 544 17.02 -4.16 -0.45
N PRO A 545 18.01 -4.25 -1.36
CA PRO A 545 19.40 -3.92 -1.04
C PRO A 545 19.54 -2.48 -0.56
N VAL A 546 18.86 -1.54 -1.22
CA VAL A 546 18.88 -0.12 -0.84
C VAL A 546 18.29 0.08 0.55
N LYS A 547 17.16 -0.59 0.87
CA LYS A 547 16.57 -0.53 2.22
C LYS A 547 17.52 -1.08 3.27
N LEU A 548 18.16 -2.21 3.01
CA LEU A 548 19.00 -2.90 3.98
C LEU A 548 20.30 -2.15 4.29
N THR A 549 20.83 -1.40 3.33
CA THR A 549 22.01 -0.55 3.50
C THR A 549 21.70 0.89 3.90
N PHE A 550 20.43 1.29 3.89
CA PHE A 550 20.01 2.64 4.28
C PHE A 550 20.06 2.80 5.79
N SER A 551 20.74 3.83 6.26
CA SER A 551 20.78 4.21 7.67
C SER A 551 19.90 5.44 7.90
N GLU A 552 18.94 5.33 8.82
CA GLU A 552 18.12 6.47 9.24
C GLU A 552 18.89 7.54 9.99
N HIS A 553 20.03 7.16 10.58
CA HIS A 553 20.89 8.07 11.32
C HIS A 553 21.65 9.04 10.40
N ASP A 554 21.83 8.66 9.12
CA ASP A 554 22.70 9.38 8.18
C ASP A 554 22.03 10.53 7.42
N GLY A 555 20.76 10.85 7.59
CA GLY A 555 20.24 11.95 6.80
C GLY A 555 18.84 12.46 7.00
N GLY A 556 18.04 11.83 7.82
CA GLY A 556 16.68 12.33 8.09
C GLY A 556 15.74 12.39 6.88
N SER A 557 16.13 11.83 5.72
CA SER A 557 15.34 11.76 4.50
C SER A 557 14.70 10.38 4.33
N ARG A 558 13.67 10.33 3.49
CA ARG A 558 13.09 9.04 3.08
C ARG A 558 14.03 8.33 2.12
N MET A 559 14.14 7.00 2.26
CA MET A 559 14.85 6.16 1.31
C MET A 559 14.25 6.31 -0.09
N LEU A 560 15.10 6.43 -1.10
CA LEU A 560 14.74 6.37 -2.51
C LEU A 560 15.33 5.10 -3.12
N PRO A 561 14.57 4.30 -3.86
CA PRO A 561 15.08 3.12 -4.53
C PRO A 561 16.04 3.47 -5.68
N ASN A 562 16.89 2.51 -6.08
CA ASN A 562 17.69 2.61 -7.29
C ASN A 562 16.91 2.06 -8.49
N TYR A 563 17.23 2.55 -9.69
CA TYR A 563 16.54 2.22 -10.93
C TYR A 563 17.53 1.80 -12.01
N VAL A 564 17.21 0.71 -12.74
CA VAL A 564 17.97 0.24 -13.91
C VAL A 564 16.97 -0.18 -14.99
N THR A 565 17.20 0.22 -16.26
CA THR A 565 16.33 -0.20 -17.36
C THR A 565 16.88 -1.48 -17.97
N ASP A 566 16.53 -2.63 -17.38
CA ASP A 566 17.06 -3.93 -17.77
C ASP A 566 16.09 -5.09 -17.48
N LEU A 567 14.84 -4.78 -17.11
CA LEU A 567 13.82 -5.78 -16.84
C LEU A 567 13.09 -6.11 -18.14
N ASP A 568 13.14 -7.35 -18.57
CA ASP A 568 12.39 -7.81 -19.72
C ASP A 568 10.89 -7.62 -19.48
N ASN A 569 10.20 -7.07 -20.47
CA ASN A 569 8.80 -6.71 -20.36
C ASN A 569 7.89 -7.89 -20.74
N PRO A 570 7.10 -8.44 -19.82
CA PRO A 570 6.21 -9.57 -20.11
C PRO A 570 5.16 -9.29 -21.19
N LEU A 571 4.70 -8.03 -21.32
CA LEU A 571 3.78 -7.66 -22.41
C LEU A 571 4.44 -7.80 -23.77
N PHE A 572 5.70 -7.38 -23.89
CA PHE A 572 6.46 -7.53 -25.12
C PHE A 572 6.75 -9.01 -25.42
N LEU A 573 7.19 -9.78 -24.43
CA LEU A 573 7.48 -11.20 -24.60
C LEU A 573 6.23 -11.99 -25.03
N ALA A 574 5.11 -11.80 -24.34
CA ALA A 574 3.86 -12.49 -24.61
C ALA A 574 3.27 -12.14 -25.99
N SER A 575 3.42 -10.90 -26.46
CA SER A 575 2.92 -10.48 -27.77
C SER A 575 3.71 -11.10 -28.94
N ARG A 576 5.00 -11.42 -28.76
CA ARG A 576 5.81 -12.09 -29.80
C ARG A 576 5.45 -13.56 -29.97
N GLU A 577 5.12 -14.26 -28.87
CA GLU A 577 4.70 -15.66 -28.94
C GLU A 577 3.35 -15.83 -29.66
N SER A 578 2.49 -14.80 -29.66
CA SER A 578 1.22 -14.81 -30.41
C SER A 578 1.41 -14.65 -31.93
N ALA A 579 2.58 -14.14 -32.37
CA ALA A 579 2.88 -13.88 -33.78
C ALA A 579 3.63 -15.04 -34.47
N GLN A 580 4.04 -16.06 -33.73
CA GLN A 580 4.60 -17.32 -34.23
C GLN A 580 3.51 -18.41 -34.24
#